data_795cb10090971d4a11dba916b153ad2b
#
_entry.id   795cb10090971d4a11dba916b153ad2b
#
_cell.length_a   1.000
_cell.length_b   1.000
_cell.length_c   1.000
_cell.angle_alpha   90.00
_cell.angle_beta   90.00
_cell.angle_gamma   90.00
#
_symmetry.space_group_name_H-M   'P 1'
#
loop_
_entity.id
_entity.type
_entity.pdbx_description
1 polymer ?
#
loop_
_entity_poly.entity_id
_entity_poly.type
_entity_poly.pdbx_seq_one_letter_code
_entity_poly.pdbx_strand_id
1 'polypeptide(L)'
;MGIYPDEVTTFAAVVLYGAPVAVAVLSYLLGCINGAIATSHLCYHDDVRRHGSGNAGLTNFYRNYGARCAPMVIAFDMLKAVGAVLLGNYFLGYLLGWGVAGKYFAALFCVIGHMFPIFYGFKGGKGILCSGTLLLLLDWRIALVGWGVFAALWLTTRYVSLGSVAAAASFPFMTYFIFRDAVTTALGTCIALLVLWAHRSNIKRLLSGTESKFHFHVNAPKPGEDQ
;
A
#
# COMPACT_ATOMS: atom_id res chain seq x y z
N MET A 1 36.31 7.93 30.97
CA MET A 1 36.02 8.78 29.81
C MET A 1 34.63 9.37 30.07
N GLY A 2 34.54 10.63 30.53
CA GLY A 2 33.26 11.26 30.90
C GLY A 2 32.53 11.69 29.64
N ILE A 3 31.29 11.26 29.50
CA ILE A 3 30.40 11.76 28.42
C ILE A 3 29.96 13.15 28.87
N TYR A 4 30.27 14.19 28.08
CA TYR A 4 29.87 15.56 28.38
C TYR A 4 28.36 15.72 28.19
N PRO A 5 27.63 16.50 29.02
CA PRO A 5 26.20 16.70 28.90
C PRO A 5 25.75 17.15 27.50
N ASP A 6 26.55 17.95 26.83
CA ASP A 6 26.27 18.47 25.47
C ASP A 6 26.32 17.36 24.39
N GLU A 7 27.16 16.36 24.56
CA GLU A 7 27.26 15.23 23.64
C GLU A 7 26.04 14.31 23.77
N VAL A 8 25.58 14.09 25.01
CA VAL A 8 24.36 13.29 25.27
C VAL A 8 23.13 13.98 24.70
N THR A 9 22.99 15.28 24.88
CA THR A 9 21.87 16.05 24.34
C THR A 9 21.88 16.10 22.82
N THR A 10 23.06 16.24 22.21
CA THR A 10 23.21 16.21 20.74
C THR A 10 22.87 14.85 20.17
N PHE A 11 23.38 13.77 20.76
CA PHE A 11 23.07 12.40 20.33
C PHE A 11 21.59 12.08 20.46
N ALA A 12 20.96 12.42 21.59
CA ALA A 12 19.53 12.24 21.81
C ALA A 12 18.69 13.00 20.77
N ALA A 13 19.08 14.25 20.46
CA ALA A 13 18.41 15.03 19.43
C ALA A 13 18.53 14.41 18.02
N VAL A 14 19.74 13.93 17.65
CA VAL A 14 19.97 13.23 16.38
C VAL A 14 19.11 11.99 16.28
N VAL A 15 18.99 11.20 17.34
CA VAL A 15 18.15 10.01 17.35
C VAL A 15 16.67 10.38 17.29
N LEU A 16 16.24 11.35 18.08
CA LEU A 16 14.83 11.76 18.18
C LEU A 16 14.28 12.32 16.86
N TYR A 17 15.05 13.11 16.15
CA TYR A 17 14.64 13.74 14.89
C TYR A 17 15.09 12.96 13.66
N GLY A 18 16.25 12.31 13.72
CA GLY A 18 16.81 11.55 12.59
C GLY A 18 16.11 10.22 12.33
N ALA A 19 15.69 9.49 13.38
CA ALA A 19 15.02 8.19 13.20
C ALA A 19 13.68 8.30 12.45
N PRO A 20 12.77 9.25 12.74
CA PRO A 20 11.56 9.43 11.94
C PRO A 20 11.85 9.74 10.47
N VAL A 21 12.83 10.59 10.19
CA VAL A 21 13.24 10.91 8.81
C VAL A 21 13.78 9.66 8.11
N ALA A 22 14.67 8.92 8.77
CA ALA A 22 15.23 7.68 8.21
C ALA A 22 14.14 6.63 7.93
N VAL A 23 13.21 6.41 8.87
CA VAL A 23 12.09 5.48 8.70
C VAL A 23 11.17 5.95 7.56
N ALA A 24 10.88 7.24 7.45
CA ALA A 24 10.09 7.79 6.35
C ALA A 24 10.74 7.51 4.99
N VAL A 25 12.03 7.84 4.85
CA VAL A 25 12.79 7.63 3.61
C VAL A 25 12.88 6.14 3.26
N LEU A 26 13.27 5.29 4.21
CA LEU A 26 13.41 3.85 3.96
C LEU A 26 12.07 3.20 3.62
N SER A 27 11.00 3.53 4.34
CA SER A 27 9.66 3.02 4.06
C SER A 27 9.14 3.50 2.71
N TYR A 28 9.41 4.75 2.31
CA TYR A 28 9.12 5.26 0.99
C TYR A 28 9.88 4.49 -0.09
N LEU A 29 11.19 4.28 0.07
CA LEU A 29 12.01 3.54 -0.89
C LEU A 29 11.57 2.08 -1.02
N LEU A 30 11.23 1.41 0.08
CA LEU A 30 10.59 0.09 0.03
C LEU A 30 9.27 0.15 -0.75
N GLY A 31 8.44 1.16 -0.49
CA GLY A 31 7.20 1.41 -1.22
C GLY A 31 7.41 1.55 -2.72
N CYS A 32 8.51 2.18 -3.14
CA CYS A 32 8.86 2.39 -4.55
C CYS A 32 9.12 1.08 -5.32
N ILE A 33 9.37 -0.04 -4.63
CA ILE A 33 9.45 -1.37 -5.27
C ILE A 33 8.02 -1.77 -5.65
N ASN A 34 7.60 -1.44 -6.88
CA ASN A 34 6.25 -1.76 -7.35
C ASN A 34 6.22 -3.17 -7.95
N GLY A 35 5.45 -4.08 -7.32
CA GLY A 35 5.41 -5.49 -7.71
C GLY A 35 4.94 -5.71 -9.15
N ALA A 36 3.92 -4.96 -9.62
CA ALA A 36 3.38 -5.13 -10.96
C ALA A 36 4.36 -4.66 -12.04
N ILE A 37 5.05 -3.52 -11.83
CA ILE A 37 6.07 -3.02 -12.75
C ILE A 37 7.28 -3.95 -12.76
N ALA A 38 7.81 -4.29 -11.57
CA ALA A 38 8.97 -5.16 -11.47
C ALA A 38 8.72 -6.53 -12.14
N THR A 39 7.56 -7.14 -11.87
CA THR A 39 7.21 -8.44 -12.45
C THR A 39 6.99 -8.37 -13.97
N SER A 40 6.33 -7.32 -14.50
CA SER A 40 6.16 -7.17 -15.94
C SER A 40 7.49 -7.01 -16.66
N HIS A 41 8.45 -6.28 -16.09
CA HIS A 41 9.79 -6.18 -16.65
C HIS A 41 10.56 -7.51 -16.58
N LEU A 42 10.52 -8.21 -15.44
CA LEU A 42 11.30 -9.44 -15.23
C LEU A 42 10.75 -10.63 -16.02
N CYS A 43 9.43 -10.79 -16.09
CA CYS A 43 8.80 -11.96 -16.70
C CYS A 43 8.45 -11.78 -18.18
N TYR A 44 8.20 -10.53 -18.62
CA TYR A 44 7.64 -10.25 -19.94
C TYR A 44 8.43 -9.20 -20.74
N HIS A 45 9.50 -8.61 -20.18
CA HIS A 45 10.30 -7.53 -20.77
C HIS A 45 9.44 -6.34 -21.22
N ASP A 46 8.37 -6.05 -20.45
CA ASP A 46 7.34 -5.09 -20.81
C ASP A 46 6.92 -4.24 -19.59
N ASP A 47 6.16 -3.18 -19.81
CA ASP A 47 5.67 -2.29 -18.76
C ASP A 47 4.14 -2.37 -18.66
N VAL A 48 3.66 -2.93 -17.55
CA VAL A 48 2.22 -3.09 -17.26
C VAL A 48 1.41 -1.79 -17.40
N ARG A 49 2.06 -0.63 -17.28
CA ARG A 49 1.43 0.69 -17.40
C ARG A 49 1.08 1.07 -18.84
N ARG A 50 1.60 0.34 -19.83
CA ARG A 50 1.29 0.54 -21.26
C ARG A 50 0.02 -0.21 -21.67
N HIS A 51 -0.54 -1.05 -20.80
CA HIS A 51 -1.66 -1.93 -21.10
C HIS A 51 -2.88 -1.70 -20.23
N GLY A 52 -4.05 -1.99 -20.76
CA GLY A 52 -5.33 -1.97 -20.06
C GLY A 52 -5.64 -0.62 -19.42
N SER A 53 -5.77 -0.60 -18.09
CA SER A 53 -6.08 0.64 -17.37
C SER A 53 -4.86 1.56 -17.13
N GLY A 54 -3.67 1.15 -17.52
CA GLY A 54 -2.42 1.86 -17.22
C GLY A 54 -1.99 1.86 -15.75
N ASN A 55 -2.72 1.16 -14.88
CA ASN A 55 -2.44 1.13 -13.44
C ASN A 55 -1.40 0.07 -13.08
N ALA A 56 -0.37 0.45 -12.31
CA ALA A 56 0.66 -0.46 -11.83
C ALA A 56 0.19 -1.28 -10.60
N GLY A 57 -0.74 -2.20 -10.80
CA GLY A 57 -1.29 -3.03 -9.73
C GLY A 57 -1.73 -4.41 -10.21
N LEU A 58 -1.93 -5.33 -9.24
CA LEU A 58 -2.23 -6.74 -9.48
C LEU A 58 -3.42 -6.95 -10.44
N THR A 59 -4.51 -6.20 -10.29
CA THR A 59 -5.71 -6.39 -11.15
C THR A 59 -5.42 -6.08 -12.62
N ASN A 60 -4.67 -5.00 -12.91
CA ASN A 60 -4.27 -4.67 -14.28
C ASN A 60 -3.25 -5.69 -14.80
N PHE A 61 -2.29 -6.06 -13.97
CA PHE A 61 -1.32 -7.10 -14.32
C PHE A 61 -2.00 -8.42 -14.69
N TYR A 62 -2.91 -8.91 -13.82
CA TYR A 62 -3.63 -10.16 -14.06
C TYR A 62 -4.46 -10.15 -15.35
N ARG A 63 -5.11 -9.02 -15.66
CA ARG A 63 -5.93 -8.88 -16.88
C ARG A 63 -5.10 -8.96 -18.16
N ASN A 64 -3.87 -8.46 -18.15
CA ASN A 64 -3.04 -8.39 -19.36
C ASN A 64 -2.04 -9.55 -19.50
N TYR A 65 -1.56 -10.10 -18.38
CA TYR A 65 -0.52 -11.14 -18.38
C TYR A 65 -0.97 -12.49 -17.78
N GLY A 66 -2.19 -12.54 -17.23
CA GLY A 66 -2.73 -13.74 -16.61
C GLY A 66 -2.16 -14.08 -15.23
N ALA A 67 -2.38 -15.33 -14.79
CA ALA A 67 -2.07 -15.76 -13.43
C ALA A 67 -0.61 -16.15 -13.19
N ARG A 68 0.15 -16.51 -14.26
CA ARG A 68 1.47 -17.18 -14.13
C ARG A 68 2.46 -16.45 -13.23
N CYS A 69 2.67 -15.16 -13.44
CA CYS A 69 3.59 -14.35 -12.64
C CYS A 69 2.88 -13.46 -11.60
N ALA A 70 1.56 -13.54 -11.44
CA ALA A 70 0.81 -12.79 -10.44
C ALA A 70 1.27 -13.05 -8.97
N PRO A 71 1.66 -14.28 -8.58
CA PRO A 71 2.23 -14.53 -7.26
C PRO A 71 3.47 -13.70 -6.95
N MET A 72 4.29 -13.37 -7.96
CA MET A 72 5.47 -12.53 -7.79
C MET A 72 5.09 -11.06 -7.51
N VAL A 73 4.04 -10.54 -8.17
CA VAL A 73 3.47 -9.22 -7.85
C VAL A 73 3.01 -9.17 -6.40
N ILE A 74 2.32 -10.23 -5.96
CA ILE A 74 1.82 -10.36 -4.59
C ILE A 74 2.99 -10.37 -3.61
N ALA A 75 4.01 -11.19 -3.86
CA ALA A 75 5.18 -11.29 -2.99
C ALA A 75 5.91 -9.95 -2.83
N PHE A 76 6.21 -9.23 -3.91
CA PHE A 76 6.85 -7.93 -3.83
C PHE A 76 6.02 -6.91 -3.04
N ASP A 77 4.72 -6.81 -3.30
CA ASP A 77 3.86 -5.83 -2.63
C ASP A 77 3.60 -6.18 -1.16
N MET A 78 3.59 -7.47 -0.80
CA MET A 78 3.51 -7.91 0.60
C MET A 78 4.82 -7.69 1.35
N LEU A 79 5.96 -8.13 0.79
CA LEU A 79 7.26 -8.04 1.45
C LEU A 79 7.68 -6.61 1.75
N LYS A 80 7.43 -5.64 0.84
CA LYS A 80 7.71 -4.23 1.12
C LYS A 80 6.86 -3.68 2.26
N ALA A 81 5.58 -4.08 2.35
CA ALA A 81 4.69 -3.67 3.44
C ALA A 81 5.17 -4.24 4.78
N VAL A 82 5.59 -5.52 4.80
CA VAL A 82 6.18 -6.15 5.98
C VAL A 82 7.44 -5.39 6.41
N GLY A 83 8.38 -5.16 5.49
CA GLY A 83 9.63 -4.44 5.77
C GLY A 83 9.38 -3.05 6.35
N ALA A 84 8.48 -2.27 5.75
CA ALA A 84 8.15 -0.93 6.23
C ALA A 84 7.56 -0.95 7.65
N VAL A 85 6.58 -1.85 7.91
CA VAL A 85 5.96 -1.95 9.24
C VAL A 85 6.96 -2.41 10.29
N LEU A 86 7.86 -3.34 9.97
CA LEU A 86 8.92 -3.77 10.89
C LEU A 86 9.88 -2.63 11.23
N LEU A 87 10.30 -1.82 10.25
CA LEU A 87 11.09 -0.61 10.49
C LEU A 87 10.38 0.37 11.42
N GLY A 88 9.12 0.71 11.11
CA GLY A 88 8.33 1.62 11.94
C GLY A 88 8.09 1.10 13.35
N ASN A 89 7.78 -0.20 13.48
CA ASN A 89 7.56 -0.83 14.78
C ASN A 89 8.81 -0.80 15.65
N TYR A 90 9.96 -1.15 15.08
CA TYR A 90 11.20 -1.23 15.83
C TYR A 90 11.76 0.16 16.18
N PHE A 91 12.00 1.00 15.17
CA PHE A 91 12.67 2.30 15.41
C PHE A 91 11.78 3.33 16.06
N LEU A 92 10.52 3.48 15.60
CA LEU A 92 9.62 4.47 16.15
C LEU A 92 8.76 3.91 17.26
N GLY A 93 8.18 2.72 17.05
CA GLY A 93 7.29 2.11 18.02
C GLY A 93 8.01 1.73 19.32
N TYR A 94 9.07 0.95 19.21
CA TYR A 94 9.78 0.40 20.36
C TYR A 94 10.86 1.37 20.89
N LEU A 95 11.82 1.81 20.05
CA LEU A 95 12.94 2.63 20.53
C LEU A 95 12.55 4.06 20.92
N LEU A 96 11.64 4.69 20.17
CA LEU A 96 11.18 6.06 20.46
C LEU A 96 9.86 6.10 21.25
N GLY A 97 9.27 4.96 21.60
CA GLY A 97 8.06 4.90 22.40
C GLY A 97 6.77 5.36 21.70
N TRP A 98 6.75 5.44 20.35
CA TRP A 98 5.55 5.83 19.60
C TRP A 98 4.47 4.73 19.56
N GLY A 99 4.79 3.52 20.04
CA GLY A 99 3.88 2.41 20.02
C GLY A 99 3.36 2.08 18.62
N VAL A 100 2.06 1.93 18.49
CA VAL A 100 1.42 1.58 17.22
C VAL A 100 1.54 2.71 16.17
N ALA A 101 1.62 3.97 16.58
CA ALA A 101 1.77 5.11 15.66
C ALA A 101 3.02 4.97 14.79
N GLY A 102 4.10 4.35 15.29
CA GLY A 102 5.31 4.09 14.51
C GLY A 102 5.06 3.17 13.31
N LYS A 103 4.21 2.14 13.45
CA LYS A 103 3.80 1.27 12.33
C LYS A 103 3.00 2.06 11.29
N TYR A 104 2.04 2.87 11.74
CA TYR A 104 1.19 3.69 10.86
C TYR A 104 1.99 4.73 10.09
N PHE A 105 2.96 5.35 10.75
CA PHE A 105 3.88 6.29 10.11
C PHE A 105 4.65 5.63 8.96
N ALA A 106 5.29 4.51 9.20
CA ALA A 106 6.02 3.77 8.16
C ALA A 106 5.08 3.26 7.04
N ALA A 107 3.89 2.78 7.39
CA ALA A 107 2.86 2.36 6.44
C ALA A 107 2.45 3.50 5.50
N LEU A 108 2.27 4.72 6.03
CA LEU A 108 1.94 5.91 5.24
C LEU A 108 3.01 6.16 4.16
N PHE A 109 4.29 6.19 4.54
CA PHE A 109 5.38 6.41 3.58
C PHE A 109 5.55 5.27 2.58
N CYS A 110 5.30 4.03 3.00
CA CYS A 110 5.27 2.88 2.09
C CYS A 110 4.16 3.01 1.03
N VAL A 111 2.97 3.45 1.42
CA VAL A 111 1.86 3.71 0.50
C VAL A 111 2.17 4.87 -0.44
N ILE A 112 2.77 5.95 0.05
CA ILE A 112 3.23 7.08 -0.79
C ILE A 112 4.25 6.57 -1.82
N GLY A 113 5.24 5.77 -1.41
CA GLY A 113 6.22 5.18 -2.32
C GLY A 113 5.58 4.27 -3.38
N HIS A 114 4.58 3.45 -3.01
CA HIS A 114 3.86 2.62 -3.97
C HIS A 114 3.08 3.43 -5.01
N MET A 115 2.48 4.55 -4.60
CA MET A 115 1.69 5.42 -5.48
C MET A 115 2.56 6.33 -6.35
N PHE A 116 3.65 6.83 -5.77
CA PHE A 116 4.55 7.80 -6.39
C PHE A 116 6.00 7.31 -6.37
N PRO A 117 6.31 6.16 -7.01
CA PRO A 117 7.64 5.56 -6.95
C PRO A 117 8.65 6.37 -7.75
N ILE A 118 9.71 6.85 -7.09
CA ILE A 118 10.77 7.66 -7.72
C ILE A 118 11.45 6.91 -8.87
N PHE A 119 11.66 5.60 -8.74
CA PHE A 119 12.32 4.77 -9.75
C PHE A 119 11.50 4.59 -11.04
N TYR A 120 10.20 4.95 -11.02
CA TYR A 120 9.28 4.75 -12.14
C TYR A 120 8.58 6.05 -12.57
N GLY A 121 9.25 7.20 -12.36
CA GLY A 121 8.74 8.51 -12.75
C GLY A 121 7.47 8.93 -11.99
N PHE A 122 7.36 8.55 -10.73
CA PHE A 122 6.23 8.86 -9.85
C PHE A 122 4.86 8.35 -10.35
N LYS A 123 4.85 7.33 -11.22
CA LYS A 123 3.65 6.70 -11.77
C LYS A 123 3.54 5.26 -11.28
N GLY A 124 2.92 5.06 -10.13
CA GLY A 124 2.74 3.77 -9.48
C GLY A 124 1.32 3.22 -9.55
N GLY A 125 0.96 2.40 -8.54
CA GLY A 125 -0.34 1.78 -8.38
C GLY A 125 -1.26 2.52 -7.42
N LYS A 126 -2.40 1.89 -7.06
CA LYS A 126 -3.37 2.42 -6.11
C LYS A 126 -3.16 1.91 -4.68
N GLY A 127 -2.20 1.02 -4.50
CA GLY A 127 -1.80 0.53 -3.19
C GLY A 127 -2.71 -0.50 -2.54
N ILE A 128 -3.69 -1.10 -3.25
CA ILE A 128 -4.69 -1.96 -2.61
C ILE A 128 -4.09 -3.23 -2.02
N LEU A 129 -3.23 -3.93 -2.77
CA LEU A 129 -2.60 -5.14 -2.25
C LEU A 129 -1.64 -4.81 -1.10
N CYS A 130 -0.82 -3.77 -1.27
CA CYS A 130 0.06 -3.26 -0.23
C CYS A 130 -0.75 -2.84 1.01
N SER A 131 -1.80 -2.01 0.85
CA SER A 131 -2.67 -1.58 1.95
C SER A 131 -3.41 -2.75 2.60
N GLY A 132 -3.89 -3.73 1.83
CA GLY A 132 -4.50 -4.94 2.38
C GLY A 132 -3.54 -5.72 3.29
N THR A 133 -2.27 -5.83 2.91
CA THR A 133 -1.22 -6.42 3.75
C THR A 133 -0.98 -5.55 5.00
N LEU A 134 -0.91 -4.23 4.84
CA LEU A 134 -0.73 -3.31 5.95
C LEU A 134 -1.85 -3.44 6.98
N LEU A 135 -3.13 -3.59 6.58
CA LEU A 135 -4.24 -3.77 7.53
C LEU A 135 -3.95 -4.91 8.51
N LEU A 136 -3.47 -6.06 8.02
CA LEU A 136 -3.14 -7.22 8.87
C LEU A 136 -1.98 -6.95 9.81
N LEU A 137 -0.94 -6.27 9.34
CA LEU A 137 0.27 -5.95 10.10
C LEU A 137 0.03 -4.87 11.16
N LEU A 138 -0.93 -3.98 10.92
CA LEU A 138 -1.31 -2.92 11.85
C LEU A 138 -2.16 -3.49 12.98
N ASP A 139 -3.24 -4.21 12.65
CA ASP A 139 -4.08 -4.95 13.60
C ASP A 139 -5.01 -5.92 12.86
N TRP A 140 -5.07 -7.17 13.30
CA TRP A 140 -5.89 -8.22 12.69
C TRP A 140 -7.40 -7.89 12.66
N ARG A 141 -7.92 -7.14 13.64
CA ARG A 141 -9.32 -6.73 13.71
C ARG A 141 -9.66 -5.74 12.59
N ILE A 142 -8.74 -4.85 12.28
CA ILE A 142 -8.86 -3.92 11.15
C ILE A 142 -8.84 -4.70 9.83
N ALA A 143 -7.94 -5.68 9.70
CA ALA A 143 -7.88 -6.54 8.52
C ALA A 143 -9.18 -7.33 8.33
N LEU A 144 -9.72 -7.89 9.40
CA LEU A 144 -10.98 -8.65 9.35
C LEU A 144 -12.13 -7.80 8.78
N VAL A 145 -12.29 -6.57 9.27
CA VAL A 145 -13.33 -5.66 8.78
C VAL A 145 -13.02 -5.19 7.35
N GLY A 146 -11.80 -4.72 7.09
CA GLY A 146 -11.41 -4.22 5.77
C GLY A 146 -11.52 -5.29 4.68
N TRP A 147 -11.02 -6.49 4.93
CA TRP A 147 -11.11 -7.61 3.99
C TRP A 147 -12.54 -8.16 3.90
N GLY A 148 -13.29 -8.19 5.02
CA GLY A 148 -14.69 -8.59 5.03
C GLY A 148 -15.56 -7.68 4.18
N VAL A 149 -15.42 -6.36 4.33
CA VAL A 149 -16.12 -5.35 3.51
C VAL A 149 -15.71 -5.47 2.04
N PHE A 150 -14.40 -5.60 1.78
CA PHE A 150 -13.88 -5.81 0.43
C PHE A 150 -14.49 -7.05 -0.22
N ALA A 151 -14.40 -8.19 0.46
CA ALA A 151 -14.86 -9.49 -0.04
C ALA A 151 -16.38 -9.49 -0.27
N ALA A 152 -17.16 -8.99 0.67
CA ALA A 152 -18.61 -8.92 0.55
C ALA A 152 -19.05 -8.13 -0.69
N LEU A 153 -18.47 -6.94 -0.90
CA LEU A 153 -18.81 -6.11 -2.04
C LEU A 153 -18.27 -6.66 -3.36
N TRP A 154 -17.03 -7.19 -3.37
CA TRP A 154 -16.46 -7.77 -4.58
C TRP A 154 -17.21 -9.04 -5.01
N LEU A 155 -17.50 -9.96 -4.10
CA LEU A 155 -18.18 -11.22 -4.43
C LEU A 155 -19.62 -10.99 -4.92
N THR A 156 -20.33 -10.01 -4.37
CA THR A 156 -21.71 -9.69 -4.76
C THR A 156 -21.79 -8.89 -6.04
N THR A 157 -20.90 -7.91 -6.24
CA THR A 157 -20.98 -6.96 -7.36
C THR A 157 -19.98 -7.23 -8.49
N ARG A 158 -18.92 -7.97 -8.22
CA ARG A 158 -17.73 -8.18 -9.07
C ARG A 158 -16.91 -6.91 -9.35
N TYR A 159 -17.17 -5.80 -8.65
CA TYR A 159 -16.37 -4.58 -8.74
C TYR A 159 -15.27 -4.57 -7.67
N VAL A 160 -14.01 -4.89 -8.06
CA VAL A 160 -12.84 -4.82 -7.17
C VAL A 160 -12.69 -3.41 -6.59
N SER A 161 -12.91 -2.38 -7.40
CA SER A 161 -12.77 -0.99 -6.99
C SER A 161 -13.80 -0.57 -5.93
N LEU A 162 -15.04 -1.09 -5.99
CA LEU A 162 -16.06 -0.81 -4.98
C LEU A 162 -15.65 -1.37 -3.61
N GLY A 163 -15.22 -2.63 -3.58
CA GLY A 163 -14.69 -3.25 -2.36
C GLY A 163 -13.50 -2.48 -1.80
N SER A 164 -12.57 -2.06 -2.68
CA SER A 164 -11.38 -1.30 -2.29
C SER A 164 -11.70 0.06 -1.68
N VAL A 165 -12.62 0.82 -2.29
CA VAL A 165 -13.04 2.14 -1.81
C VAL A 165 -13.76 2.02 -0.47
N ALA A 166 -14.66 1.04 -0.31
CA ALA A 166 -15.38 0.82 0.93
C ALA A 166 -14.45 0.37 2.07
N ALA A 167 -13.52 -0.55 1.79
CA ALA A 167 -12.50 -0.96 2.76
C ALA A 167 -11.60 0.22 3.18
N ALA A 168 -11.15 1.05 2.24
CA ALA A 168 -10.36 2.24 2.56
C ALA A 168 -11.16 3.25 3.40
N ALA A 169 -12.45 3.45 3.10
CA ALA A 169 -13.31 4.35 3.86
C ALA A 169 -13.59 3.85 5.29
N SER A 170 -13.64 2.54 5.51
CA SER A 170 -13.85 1.94 6.85
C SER A 170 -12.60 2.05 7.74
N PHE A 171 -11.40 2.15 7.16
CA PHE A 171 -10.13 2.06 7.86
C PHE A 171 -9.93 3.10 8.98
N PRO A 172 -10.18 4.42 8.79
CA PRO A 172 -10.03 5.40 9.86
C PRO A 172 -10.94 5.14 11.05
N PHE A 173 -12.18 4.74 10.79
CA PHE A 173 -13.16 4.43 11.84
C PHE A 173 -12.69 3.25 12.70
N MET A 174 -12.25 2.16 12.06
CA MET A 174 -11.73 1.00 12.78
C MET A 174 -10.47 1.34 13.57
N THR A 175 -9.56 2.14 12.99
CA THR A 175 -8.38 2.64 13.69
C THR A 175 -8.77 3.40 14.97
N TYR A 176 -9.70 4.35 14.86
CA TYR A 176 -10.19 5.11 16.01
C TYR A 176 -10.83 4.22 17.07
N PHE A 177 -11.76 3.32 16.68
CA PHE A 177 -12.47 2.47 17.63
C PHE A 177 -11.55 1.50 18.37
N ILE A 178 -10.47 1.03 17.74
CA ILE A 178 -9.54 0.05 18.32
C ILE A 178 -8.49 0.73 19.20
N PHE A 179 -7.88 1.81 18.74
CA PHE A 179 -6.74 2.40 19.44
C PHE A 179 -7.08 3.61 20.29
N ARG A 180 -8.17 4.33 19.99
CA ARG A 180 -8.58 5.56 20.71
C ARG A 180 -7.45 6.59 20.79
N ASP A 181 -6.55 6.59 19.83
CA ASP A 181 -5.39 7.47 19.74
C ASP A 181 -5.52 8.42 18.53
N ALA A 182 -5.38 9.72 18.78
CA ALA A 182 -5.56 10.75 17.76
C ALA A 182 -4.48 10.70 16.67
N VAL A 183 -3.22 10.44 17.05
CA VAL A 183 -2.09 10.42 16.11
C VAL A 183 -2.22 9.22 15.17
N THR A 184 -2.45 8.04 15.72
CA THR A 184 -2.66 6.80 14.95
C THR A 184 -3.86 6.95 14.02
N THR A 185 -4.97 7.54 14.51
CA THR A 185 -6.17 7.79 13.70
C THR A 185 -5.91 8.79 12.58
N ALA A 186 -5.17 9.86 12.84
CA ALA A 186 -4.79 10.84 11.81
C ALA A 186 -3.94 10.19 10.71
N LEU A 187 -2.93 9.39 11.08
CA LEU A 187 -2.10 8.65 10.12
C LEU A 187 -2.93 7.66 9.29
N GLY A 188 -3.84 6.91 9.94
CA GLY A 188 -4.78 6.00 9.25
C GLY A 188 -5.71 6.75 8.30
N THR A 189 -6.17 7.93 8.69
CA THR A 189 -6.99 8.81 7.83
C THR A 189 -6.20 9.29 6.62
N CYS A 190 -4.94 9.70 6.79
CA CYS A 190 -4.06 10.08 5.68
C CYS A 190 -3.89 8.93 4.67
N ILE A 191 -3.65 7.70 5.15
CA ILE A 191 -3.55 6.50 4.29
C ILE A 191 -4.86 6.29 3.52
N ALA A 192 -6.01 6.34 4.21
CA ALA A 192 -7.31 6.17 3.59
C ALA A 192 -7.59 7.22 2.50
N LEU A 193 -7.32 8.50 2.79
CA LEU A 193 -7.50 9.60 1.84
C LEU A 193 -6.62 9.43 0.59
N LEU A 194 -5.36 8.99 0.75
CA LEU A 194 -4.48 8.68 -0.38
C LEU A 194 -5.06 7.57 -1.25
N VAL A 195 -5.53 6.48 -0.64
CA VAL A 195 -6.13 5.36 -1.37
C VAL A 195 -7.43 5.79 -2.08
N LEU A 196 -8.30 6.53 -1.42
CA LEU A 196 -9.52 7.08 -2.01
C LEU A 196 -9.21 8.01 -3.18
N TRP A 197 -8.24 8.91 -3.01
CA TRP A 197 -7.78 9.79 -4.09
C TRP A 197 -7.23 9.00 -5.29
N ALA A 198 -6.45 7.95 -5.06
CA ALA A 198 -5.96 7.08 -6.12
C ALA A 198 -7.09 6.35 -6.87
N HIS A 199 -8.26 6.16 -6.20
CA HIS A 199 -9.45 5.55 -6.79
C HIS A 199 -10.42 6.55 -7.42
N ARG A 200 -10.12 7.86 -7.50
CA ARG A 200 -11.04 8.89 -8.03
C ARG A 200 -11.61 8.56 -9.42
N SER A 201 -10.80 7.99 -10.32
CA SER A 201 -11.27 7.57 -11.65
C SER A 201 -12.19 6.35 -11.60
N ASN A 202 -11.94 5.42 -10.67
CA ASN A 202 -12.82 4.27 -10.45
C ASN A 202 -14.14 4.71 -9.82
N ILE A 203 -14.10 5.61 -8.83
CA ILE A 203 -15.31 6.20 -8.22
C ILE A 203 -16.16 6.87 -9.29
N LYS A 204 -15.55 7.66 -10.18
CA LYS A 204 -16.27 8.28 -11.30
C LYS A 204 -16.93 7.23 -12.20
N ARG A 205 -16.21 6.14 -12.57
CA ARG A 205 -16.78 5.06 -13.39
C ARG A 205 -17.84 4.24 -12.66
N LEU A 206 -17.71 4.02 -11.36
CA LEU A 206 -18.73 3.36 -10.55
C LEU A 206 -20.04 4.17 -10.54
N LEU A 207 -19.94 5.49 -10.34
CA LEU A 207 -21.09 6.40 -10.35
C LEU A 207 -21.75 6.51 -11.72
N SER A 208 -20.99 6.41 -12.82
CA SER A 208 -21.52 6.42 -14.19
C SER A 208 -21.92 5.03 -14.72
N GLY A 209 -21.78 3.95 -13.93
CA GLY A 209 -22.09 2.59 -14.35
C GLY A 209 -21.12 1.99 -15.39
N THR A 210 -19.96 2.62 -15.60
CA THR A 210 -18.97 2.22 -16.64
C THR A 210 -17.74 1.50 -16.07
N GLU A 211 -17.75 1.15 -14.78
CA GLU A 211 -16.64 0.42 -14.17
C GLU A 211 -16.61 -1.03 -14.65
N SER A 212 -15.40 -1.54 -14.94
CA SER A 212 -15.22 -2.91 -15.44
C SER A 212 -15.35 -3.93 -14.31
N LYS A 213 -16.21 -4.92 -14.49
CA LYS A 213 -16.31 -6.07 -13.60
C LYS A 213 -15.07 -6.94 -13.70
N PHE A 214 -14.73 -7.63 -12.62
CA PHE A 214 -13.63 -8.59 -12.60
C PHE A 214 -14.13 -9.94 -13.10
N HIS A 215 -13.42 -10.51 -14.06
CA HIS A 215 -13.62 -11.86 -14.58
C HIS A 215 -12.35 -12.68 -14.35
N PHE A 216 -12.51 -13.95 -13.93
CA PHE A 216 -11.40 -14.88 -13.90
C PHE A 216 -11.14 -15.38 -15.31
N HIS A 217 -9.94 -15.16 -15.83
CA HIS A 217 -9.48 -15.73 -17.09
C HIS A 217 -8.45 -16.82 -16.76
N VAL A 218 -8.70 -18.04 -17.19
CA VAL A 218 -7.76 -19.16 -17.02
C VAL A 218 -6.59 -19.01 -18.01
N ASN A 219 -6.86 -18.44 -19.18
CA ASN A 219 -5.85 -18.14 -20.21
C ASN A 219 -6.02 -16.68 -20.62
N ALA A 220 -5.13 -15.81 -20.21
CA ALA A 220 -5.06 -14.46 -20.79
C ALA A 220 -4.45 -14.59 -22.20
N PRO A 221 -4.95 -13.85 -23.20
CA PRO A 221 -4.29 -13.76 -24.52
C PRO A 221 -2.87 -13.25 -24.30
N LYS A 222 -1.92 -13.78 -25.09
CA LYS A 222 -0.55 -13.28 -25.05
C LYS A 222 -0.55 -11.81 -25.48
N PRO A 223 0.25 -10.92 -24.81
CA PRO A 223 0.39 -9.55 -25.25
C PRO A 223 0.83 -9.52 -26.72
N GLY A 224 -0.04 -8.99 -27.61
CA GLY A 224 0.26 -8.87 -29.04
C GLY A 224 -0.50 -9.80 -30.01
N GLU A 225 -1.40 -10.66 -29.54
CA GLU A 225 -2.20 -11.52 -30.43
C GLU A 225 -3.51 -10.87 -30.94
N ASP A 226 -3.90 -9.67 -30.46
CA ASP A 226 -5.04 -8.90 -30.96
C ASP A 226 -4.55 -7.62 -31.67
N GLN A 227 -4.03 -7.75 -32.89
CA GLN A 227 -3.95 -6.71 -33.90
C GLN A 227 -4.41 -7.22 -35.25
#